data_be410ca9d5ebf9edd86cbebef590240c
#
_entry.id   be410ca9d5ebf9edd86cbebef590240c
#
_cell.length_a   1.000
_cell.length_b   1.000
_cell.length_c   1.000
_cell.angle_alpha   90.00
_cell.angle_beta   90.00
_cell.angle_gamma   90.00
#
_symmetry.space_group_name_H-M   'P 1'
#
loop_
_entity.id
_entity.type
_entity.pdbx_description
1 polymer ?
#
loop_
_entity_poly.entity_id
_entity_poly.type
_entity_poly.pdbx_seq_one_letter_code
_entity_poly.pdbx_strand_id
1 'polypeptide(L)'
;MITRLYQKVLSILFPPVCFICKKSREDLCADCLAHCKKAIETPSLFITSIYSFRDPHIKKIIHAIKYFHRINLIRPLVISCIPEITRTIAIHSENWILIPIPMPAHRKYMRGYNQAEKIADILSEKLHVPSDTNTLLRSRSPIRQVKTSTRHTRLKNQINSFEVHGTVLGKNFILIDDVTTTGATLQEARKQLLHSGAHKVLAITIAH
;
A
#
# COMPACT_ATOMS: atom_id res chain seq x y z
N MET A 1 2.37 -11.09 -28.82
CA MET A 1 2.94 -10.02 -29.68
C MET A 1 1.86 -9.03 -30.16
N ILE A 2 0.70 -9.49 -30.57
CA ILE A 2 -0.44 -8.67 -31.09
C ILE A 2 -0.96 -7.67 -30.06
N THR A 3 -1.08 -8.05 -28.79
CA THR A 3 -1.58 -7.18 -27.70
C THR A 3 -0.68 -5.96 -27.42
N ARG A 4 0.64 -6.08 -27.55
CA ARG A 4 1.58 -4.96 -27.36
C ARG A 4 1.51 -3.94 -28.53
N LEU A 5 1.29 -4.40 -29.76
CA LEU A 5 1.15 -3.52 -30.93
C LEU A 5 -0.17 -2.74 -30.84
N TYR A 6 -1.26 -3.41 -30.50
CA TYR A 6 -2.58 -2.80 -30.28
C TYR A 6 -2.55 -1.74 -29.19
N GLN A 7 -1.90 -2.02 -28.07
CA GLN A 7 -1.72 -1.03 -26.97
C GLN A 7 -0.90 0.19 -27.40
N LYS A 8 0.14 0.00 -28.24
CA LYS A 8 0.91 1.12 -28.80
C LYS A 8 0.06 2.00 -29.74
N VAL A 9 -0.73 1.39 -30.60
CA VAL A 9 -1.63 2.14 -31.52
C VAL A 9 -2.67 2.91 -30.71
N LEU A 10 -3.30 2.29 -29.71
CA LEU A 10 -4.26 2.98 -28.83
C LEU A 10 -3.61 4.13 -28.05
N SER A 11 -2.37 3.99 -27.59
CA SER A 11 -1.69 5.08 -26.87
C SER A 11 -1.29 6.27 -27.75
N ILE A 12 -1.20 6.06 -29.07
CA ILE A 12 -0.98 7.14 -30.04
C ILE A 12 -2.28 7.89 -30.32
N LEU A 13 -3.38 7.16 -30.50
CA LEU A 13 -4.70 7.73 -30.80
C LEU A 13 -5.35 8.36 -29.54
N PHE A 14 -5.15 7.76 -28.38
CA PHE A 14 -5.68 8.19 -27.10
C PHE A 14 -4.55 8.29 -26.06
N PRO A 15 -3.67 9.30 -26.17
CA PRO A 15 -2.56 9.44 -25.24
C PRO A 15 -3.12 9.61 -23.81
N PRO A 16 -2.45 9.00 -22.79
CA PRO A 16 -2.83 9.22 -21.41
C PRO A 16 -2.74 10.72 -21.09
N VAL A 17 -3.62 11.20 -20.25
CA VAL A 17 -3.59 12.59 -19.76
C VAL A 17 -3.52 12.58 -18.24
N CYS A 18 -2.75 13.48 -17.68
CA CYS A 18 -2.57 13.54 -16.25
C CYS A 18 -3.91 13.66 -15.53
N PHE A 19 -4.12 12.78 -14.57
CA PHE A 19 -5.38 12.72 -13.81
C PHE A 19 -5.68 14.03 -13.04
N ILE A 20 -4.63 14.78 -12.67
CA ILE A 20 -4.73 16.05 -11.94
C ILE A 20 -4.87 17.22 -12.92
N CYS A 21 -3.81 17.56 -13.67
CA CYS A 21 -3.75 18.78 -14.49
C CYS A 21 -4.34 18.65 -15.90
N LYS A 22 -4.54 17.44 -16.40
CA LYS A 22 -5.03 17.13 -17.75
C LYS A 22 -4.13 17.58 -18.92
N LYS A 23 -2.92 18.08 -18.63
CA LYS A 23 -2.03 18.70 -19.64
C LYS A 23 -0.89 17.78 -20.10
N SER A 24 -0.35 16.92 -19.25
CA SER A 24 0.76 16.04 -19.63
C SER A 24 0.26 14.72 -20.22
N ARG A 25 1.13 14.09 -21.03
CA ARG A 25 0.87 12.77 -21.64
C ARG A 25 1.24 11.60 -20.72
N GLU A 26 0.94 11.72 -19.46
CA GLU A 26 1.20 10.71 -18.42
C GLU A 26 -0.04 10.54 -17.56
N ASP A 27 -0.23 9.37 -16.96
CA ASP A 27 -1.37 9.13 -16.05
C ASP A 27 -1.34 10.03 -14.81
N LEU A 28 -0.12 10.29 -14.27
CA LEU A 28 0.18 11.27 -13.21
C LEU A 28 1.55 11.89 -13.51
N CYS A 29 1.61 13.18 -13.75
CA CYS A 29 2.88 13.83 -14.00
C CYS A 29 3.64 14.16 -12.69
N ALA A 30 4.97 14.20 -12.81
CA ALA A 30 5.86 14.46 -11.68
C ALA A 30 5.59 15.81 -11.02
N ASP A 31 5.31 16.86 -11.83
CA ASP A 31 5.00 18.20 -11.32
C ASP A 31 3.78 18.22 -10.41
N CYS A 32 2.69 17.54 -10.83
CA CYS A 32 1.49 17.45 -9.99
C CYS A 32 1.75 16.71 -8.69
N LEU A 33 2.53 15.63 -8.72
CA LEU A 33 2.86 14.85 -7.53
C LEU A 33 3.83 15.61 -6.61
N ALA A 34 4.75 16.41 -7.16
CA ALA A 34 5.66 17.25 -6.38
C ALA A 34 4.92 18.33 -5.55
N HIS A 35 3.79 18.81 -6.05
CA HIS A 35 2.96 19.81 -5.36
C HIS A 35 1.99 19.18 -4.34
N CYS A 36 1.86 17.85 -4.28
CA CYS A 36 1.04 17.19 -3.27
C CYS A 36 1.69 17.27 -1.89
N LYS A 37 0.89 17.58 -0.88
CA LYS A 37 1.37 17.71 0.50
C LYS A 37 1.91 16.37 1.02
N LYS A 38 3.10 16.42 1.60
CA LYS A 38 3.70 15.27 2.28
C LYS A 38 3.07 15.07 3.67
N ALA A 39 3.13 13.84 4.16
CA ALA A 39 2.75 13.54 5.54
C ALA A 39 3.79 14.17 6.49
N ILE A 40 3.32 14.94 7.47
CA ILE A 40 4.18 15.55 8.50
C ILE A 40 4.27 14.61 9.71
N GLU A 41 3.15 13.98 10.05
CA GLU A 41 3.04 13.08 11.18
C GLU A 41 2.59 11.70 10.73
N THR A 42 2.99 10.68 11.47
CA THR A 42 2.56 9.30 11.28
C THR A 42 1.94 8.78 12.57
N PRO A 43 1.00 7.82 12.52
CA PRO A 43 0.32 7.34 13.73
C PRO A 43 1.22 6.56 14.67
N SER A 44 2.44 6.21 14.26
CA SER A 44 3.43 5.49 15.07
C SER A 44 4.82 5.57 14.45
N LEU A 45 5.87 5.47 15.28
CA LEU A 45 7.28 5.54 14.86
C LEU A 45 7.72 4.43 13.88
N PHE A 46 7.02 3.32 13.82
CA PHE A 46 7.33 2.23 12.88
C PHE A 46 6.63 2.40 11.52
N ILE A 47 5.77 3.40 11.36
CA ILE A 47 5.01 3.68 10.14
C ILE A 47 5.60 4.90 9.45
N THR A 48 5.99 4.76 8.19
CA THR A 48 6.35 5.87 7.31
C THR A 48 5.22 6.08 6.31
N SER A 49 4.64 7.27 6.29
CA SER A 49 3.63 7.67 5.30
C SER A 49 4.20 8.78 4.43
N ILE A 50 3.98 8.70 3.12
CA ILE A 50 4.63 9.60 2.16
C ILE A 50 3.83 10.88 1.96
N TYR A 51 2.53 10.75 1.69
CA TYR A 51 1.64 11.87 1.41
C TYR A 51 0.62 12.10 2.51
N SER A 52 0.17 13.34 2.63
CA SER A 52 -0.99 13.64 3.47
C SER A 52 -2.28 13.23 2.78
N PHE A 53 -3.10 12.40 3.44
CA PHE A 53 -4.43 12.05 2.94
C PHE A 53 -5.41 13.25 2.97
N ARG A 54 -5.02 14.35 3.66
CA ARG A 54 -5.78 15.61 3.65
C ARG A 54 -5.57 16.40 2.37
N ASP A 55 -4.53 16.07 1.57
CA ASP A 55 -4.32 16.66 0.25
C ASP A 55 -5.46 16.24 -0.70
N PRO A 56 -6.16 17.19 -1.34
CA PRO A 56 -7.31 16.88 -2.19
C PRO A 56 -6.94 16.06 -3.43
N HIS A 57 -5.73 16.24 -3.98
CA HIS A 57 -5.27 15.46 -5.14
C HIS A 57 -4.96 14.03 -4.74
N ILE A 58 -4.22 13.81 -3.65
CA ILE A 58 -3.92 12.47 -3.13
C ILE A 58 -5.22 11.72 -2.78
N LYS A 59 -6.14 12.38 -2.08
CA LYS A 59 -7.45 11.81 -1.76
C LYS A 59 -8.21 11.39 -3.02
N LYS A 60 -8.22 12.24 -4.06
CA LYS A 60 -8.88 11.97 -5.35
C LYS A 60 -8.22 10.81 -6.10
N ILE A 61 -6.88 10.74 -6.13
CA ILE A 61 -6.12 9.65 -6.75
C ILE A 61 -6.45 8.32 -6.06
N ILE A 62 -6.32 8.27 -4.74
CA ILE A 62 -6.57 7.04 -3.96
C ILE A 62 -8.04 6.60 -4.10
N HIS A 63 -8.98 7.54 -4.12
CA HIS A 63 -10.38 7.23 -4.36
C HIS A 63 -10.60 6.64 -5.77
N ALA A 64 -9.95 7.20 -6.80
CA ALA A 64 -10.02 6.69 -8.17
C ALA A 64 -9.45 5.26 -8.28
N ILE A 65 -8.34 4.98 -7.60
CA ILE A 65 -7.77 3.63 -7.51
C ILE A 65 -8.76 2.68 -6.81
N LYS A 66 -9.35 3.08 -5.68
CA LYS A 66 -10.20 2.22 -4.85
C LYS A 66 -11.57 1.89 -5.46
N TYR A 67 -12.16 2.84 -6.19
CA TYR A 67 -13.58 2.76 -6.57
C TYR A 67 -13.82 2.87 -8.08
N PHE A 68 -12.87 3.38 -8.86
CA PHE A 68 -13.00 3.56 -10.31
C PHE A 68 -12.01 2.73 -11.13
N HIS A 69 -11.40 1.71 -10.52
CA HIS A 69 -10.46 0.78 -11.17
C HIS A 69 -9.31 1.47 -11.94
N ARG A 70 -8.89 2.67 -11.50
CA ARG A 70 -7.78 3.41 -12.12
C ARG A 70 -6.42 2.86 -11.66
N ILE A 71 -6.16 1.59 -11.97
CA ILE A 71 -4.94 0.87 -11.59
C ILE A 71 -3.68 1.53 -12.17
N ASN A 72 -3.79 2.12 -13.35
CA ASN A 72 -2.71 2.84 -14.02
C ASN A 72 -2.12 4.00 -13.19
N LEU A 73 -2.89 4.56 -12.24
CA LEU A 73 -2.41 5.61 -11.34
C LEU A 73 -1.48 5.09 -10.24
N ILE A 74 -1.48 3.78 -9.94
CA ILE A 74 -0.66 3.21 -8.85
C ILE A 74 0.82 3.35 -9.17
N ARG A 75 1.25 2.97 -10.39
CA ARG A 75 2.67 2.96 -10.76
C ARG A 75 3.34 4.34 -10.64
N PRO A 76 2.85 5.43 -11.28
CA PRO A 76 3.46 6.74 -11.13
C PRO A 76 3.41 7.27 -9.69
N LEU A 77 2.34 6.99 -8.95
CA LEU A 77 2.22 7.36 -7.54
C LEU A 77 3.28 6.66 -6.68
N VAL A 78 3.49 5.35 -6.85
CA VAL A 78 4.52 4.60 -6.11
C VAL A 78 5.92 5.04 -6.50
N ILE A 79 6.19 5.27 -7.79
CA ILE A 79 7.51 5.74 -8.26
C ILE A 79 7.88 7.06 -7.59
N SER A 80 6.94 7.99 -7.42
CA SER A 80 7.19 9.28 -6.75
C SER A 80 7.49 9.14 -5.25
N CYS A 81 7.21 7.98 -4.64
CA CYS A 81 7.51 7.68 -3.25
C CYS A 81 8.91 7.07 -3.04
N ILE A 82 9.54 6.54 -4.11
CA ILE A 82 10.78 5.76 -4.01
C ILE A 82 11.91 6.49 -3.27
N PRO A 83 12.21 7.78 -3.53
CA PRO A 83 13.30 8.46 -2.81
C PRO A 83 13.14 8.42 -1.30
N GLU A 84 11.93 8.61 -0.80
CA GLU A 84 11.61 8.56 0.62
C GLU A 84 11.71 7.13 1.18
N ILE A 85 11.16 6.17 0.43
CA ILE A 85 11.16 4.75 0.81
C ILE A 85 12.60 4.20 0.84
N THR A 86 13.43 4.52 -0.16
CA THR A 86 14.83 4.09 -0.20
C THR A 86 15.61 4.61 0.99
N ARG A 87 15.38 5.87 1.38
CA ARG A 87 16.00 6.44 2.58
C ARG A 87 15.59 5.69 3.85
N THR A 88 14.32 5.31 3.98
CA THR A 88 13.81 4.52 5.11
C THR A 88 14.43 3.13 5.17
N ILE A 89 14.55 2.45 4.04
CA ILE A 89 15.18 1.13 3.94
C ILE A 89 16.70 1.22 4.19
N ALA A 90 17.38 2.22 3.61
CA ALA A 90 18.83 2.40 3.72
C ALA A 90 19.29 2.68 5.15
N ILE A 91 18.52 3.43 5.95
CA ILE A 91 18.83 3.71 7.35
C ILE A 91 19.06 2.42 8.17
N HIS A 92 18.41 1.35 7.81
CA HIS A 92 18.45 0.12 8.58
C HIS A 92 19.41 -0.94 8.00
N SER A 93 19.93 -0.79 6.79
CA SER A 93 20.95 -1.66 6.14
C SER A 93 20.73 -3.17 6.31
N GLU A 94 19.47 -3.62 6.25
CA GLU A 94 19.07 -4.98 6.60
C GLU A 94 18.39 -5.68 5.42
N ASN A 95 18.36 -7.01 5.43
CA ASN A 95 17.63 -7.79 4.43
C ASN A 95 16.12 -7.73 4.70
N TRP A 96 15.43 -6.90 3.94
CA TRP A 96 13.99 -6.69 4.07
C TRP A 96 13.19 -7.61 3.18
N ILE A 97 11.98 -7.94 3.63
CA ILE A 97 10.93 -8.61 2.85
C ILE A 97 9.68 -7.74 2.91
N LEU A 98 9.12 -7.38 1.75
CA LEU A 98 7.88 -6.62 1.68
C LEU A 98 6.68 -7.54 1.91
N ILE A 99 5.80 -7.17 2.83
CA ILE A 99 4.53 -7.88 3.08
C ILE A 99 3.36 -6.93 2.82
N PRO A 100 2.63 -7.09 1.72
CA PRO A 100 1.41 -6.34 1.51
C PRO A 100 0.33 -6.75 2.52
N ILE A 101 -0.35 -5.77 3.11
CA ILE A 101 -1.46 -6.04 4.02
C ILE A 101 -2.57 -6.79 3.27
N PRO A 102 -2.93 -8.00 3.74
CA PRO A 102 -3.96 -8.79 3.08
C PRO A 102 -5.34 -8.14 3.23
N MET A 103 -6.03 -8.03 2.09
CA MET A 103 -7.37 -7.46 2.00
C MET A 103 -8.43 -8.53 2.33
N PRO A 104 -9.56 -8.15 2.96
CA PRO A 104 -10.70 -9.06 3.11
C PRO A 104 -11.18 -9.61 1.75
N ALA A 105 -11.47 -10.92 1.69
CA ALA A 105 -11.82 -11.60 0.44
C ALA A 105 -12.98 -10.93 -0.32
N HIS A 106 -14.03 -10.48 0.38
CA HIS A 106 -15.16 -9.78 -0.24
C HIS A 106 -14.74 -8.47 -0.93
N ARG A 107 -13.77 -7.73 -0.35
CA ARG A 107 -13.26 -6.49 -0.97
C ARG A 107 -12.37 -6.81 -2.17
N LYS A 108 -11.56 -7.89 -2.10
CA LYS A 108 -10.74 -8.34 -3.22
C LYS A 108 -11.63 -8.78 -4.39
N TYR A 109 -12.73 -9.48 -4.09
CA TYR A 109 -13.73 -9.84 -5.10
C TYR A 109 -14.38 -8.62 -5.77
N MET A 110 -14.85 -7.65 -4.99
CA MET A 110 -15.48 -6.42 -5.52
C MET A 110 -14.52 -5.54 -6.32
N ARG A 111 -13.25 -5.47 -5.94
CA ARG A 111 -12.24 -4.60 -6.57
C ARG A 111 -11.42 -5.28 -7.65
N GLY A 112 -11.43 -6.61 -7.69
CA GLY A 112 -10.62 -7.41 -8.60
C GLY A 112 -9.13 -7.49 -8.23
N TYR A 113 -8.64 -6.67 -7.28
CA TYR A 113 -7.23 -6.65 -6.86
C TYR A 113 -7.05 -6.07 -5.45
N ASN A 114 -5.88 -6.35 -4.85
CA ASN A 114 -5.42 -5.73 -3.62
C ASN A 114 -4.43 -4.61 -3.97
N GLN A 115 -4.71 -3.39 -3.54
CA GLN A 115 -3.85 -2.22 -3.77
C GLN A 115 -2.47 -2.41 -3.14
N ALA A 116 -2.41 -2.92 -1.91
CA ALA A 116 -1.16 -3.17 -1.20
C ALA A 116 -0.27 -4.17 -1.96
N GLU A 117 -0.85 -5.24 -2.57
CA GLU A 117 -0.11 -6.18 -3.43
C GLU A 117 0.48 -5.45 -4.64
N LYS A 118 -0.30 -4.61 -5.34
CA LYS A 118 0.20 -3.85 -6.50
C LYS A 118 1.29 -2.84 -6.13
N ILE A 119 1.19 -2.21 -4.97
CA ILE A 119 2.24 -1.31 -4.46
C ILE A 119 3.49 -2.12 -4.14
N ALA A 120 3.37 -3.24 -3.44
CA ALA A 120 4.49 -4.11 -3.09
C ALA A 120 5.19 -4.68 -4.34
N ASP A 121 4.44 -5.10 -5.37
CA ASP A 121 4.98 -5.58 -6.65
C ASP A 121 5.88 -4.51 -7.31
N ILE A 122 5.41 -3.26 -7.36
CA ILE A 122 6.17 -2.15 -7.97
C ILE A 122 7.40 -1.81 -7.14
N LEU A 123 7.28 -1.79 -5.81
CA LEU A 123 8.41 -1.54 -4.91
C LEU A 123 9.45 -2.66 -5.00
N SER A 124 9.02 -3.92 -5.05
CA SER A 124 9.88 -5.08 -5.22
C SER A 124 10.68 -4.98 -6.52
N GLU A 125 10.02 -4.64 -7.64
CA GLU A 125 10.67 -4.42 -8.94
C GLU A 125 11.72 -3.29 -8.88
N LYS A 126 11.37 -2.17 -8.23
CA LYS A 126 12.21 -0.96 -8.27
C LYS A 126 13.32 -0.94 -7.24
N LEU A 127 13.11 -1.56 -6.10
CA LEU A 127 14.07 -1.56 -4.99
C LEU A 127 14.86 -2.87 -4.90
N HIS A 128 14.52 -3.87 -5.73
CA HIS A 128 15.10 -5.21 -5.67
C HIS A 128 14.95 -5.88 -4.29
N VAL A 129 13.85 -5.58 -3.59
CA VAL A 129 13.50 -6.17 -2.30
C VAL A 129 12.41 -7.21 -2.53
N PRO A 130 12.59 -8.47 -2.06
CA PRO A 130 11.59 -9.51 -2.27
C PRO A 130 10.24 -9.17 -1.63
N SER A 131 9.15 -9.57 -2.28
CA SER A 131 7.78 -9.44 -1.78
C SER A 131 7.20 -10.82 -1.48
N ASP A 132 6.49 -10.94 -0.34
CA ASP A 132 5.84 -12.17 0.09
C ASP A 132 4.38 -11.93 0.48
N THR A 133 3.48 -12.59 -0.22
CA THR A 133 2.03 -12.52 -0.01
C THR A 133 1.48 -13.69 0.80
N ASN A 134 2.33 -14.65 1.18
CA ASN A 134 1.92 -15.90 1.82
C ASN A 134 2.20 -15.92 3.33
N THR A 135 3.20 -15.14 3.77
CA THR A 135 3.59 -15.11 5.20
C THR A 135 2.51 -14.51 6.09
N LEU A 136 1.81 -13.47 5.66
CA LEU A 136 0.74 -12.83 6.44
C LEU A 136 -0.60 -13.04 5.75
N LEU A 137 -1.49 -13.78 6.38
CA LEU A 137 -2.83 -14.02 5.85
C LEU A 137 -3.89 -13.40 6.77
N ARG A 138 -5.05 -13.11 6.19
CA ARG A 138 -6.18 -12.64 6.98
C ARG A 138 -6.89 -13.82 7.61
N SER A 139 -7.06 -13.78 8.94
CA SER A 139 -7.76 -14.83 9.68
C SER A 139 -9.19 -15.03 9.15
N ARG A 140 -9.57 -16.30 8.98
CA ARG A 140 -10.92 -16.69 8.54
C ARG A 140 -11.94 -16.67 9.68
N SER A 141 -11.50 -16.54 10.92
CA SER A 141 -12.40 -16.50 12.08
C SER A 141 -13.25 -15.23 12.02
N PRO A 142 -14.56 -15.33 11.83
CA PRO A 142 -15.44 -14.21 12.03
C PRO A 142 -15.62 -14.05 13.53
N ILE A 143 -14.81 -13.23 14.19
CA ILE A 143 -15.33 -12.61 15.41
C ILE A 143 -16.54 -11.82 14.91
N ARG A 144 -17.74 -12.31 15.31
CA ARG A 144 -19.04 -11.76 14.90
C ARG A 144 -18.94 -10.23 14.92
N GLN A 145 -19.13 -9.63 13.75
CA GLN A 145 -19.32 -8.20 13.61
C GLN A 145 -20.60 -7.84 14.36
N VAL A 146 -20.47 -7.46 15.62
CA VAL A 146 -21.53 -6.73 16.29
C VAL A 146 -21.61 -5.39 15.57
N LYS A 147 -22.71 -5.18 14.86
CA LYS A 147 -23.05 -3.94 14.16
C LYS A 147 -23.27 -2.83 15.19
N THR A 148 -22.18 -2.21 15.63
CA THR A 148 -22.22 -0.96 16.41
C THR A 148 -21.09 -0.06 15.91
N SER A 149 -21.48 1.10 15.40
CA SER A 149 -20.68 2.03 14.61
C SER A 149 -19.90 3.05 15.45
N THR A 150 -19.22 2.66 16.52
CA THR A 150 -18.39 3.59 17.28
C THR A 150 -16.90 3.39 17.03
N ARG A 151 -16.11 4.48 17.17
CA ARG A 151 -14.65 4.51 16.99
C ARG A 151 -13.94 3.44 17.84
N HIS A 152 -14.48 3.15 19.03
CA HIS A 152 -13.98 2.13 19.97
C HIS A 152 -14.16 0.68 19.45
N THR A 153 -15.20 0.42 18.67
CA THR A 153 -15.50 -0.92 18.13
C THR A 153 -14.57 -1.28 16.97
N ARG A 154 -14.06 -0.29 16.22
CA ARG A 154 -13.08 -0.54 15.14
C ARG A 154 -11.74 -1.03 15.68
N LEU A 155 -11.33 -0.59 16.87
CA LEU A 155 -10.09 -1.04 17.53
C LEU A 155 -10.22 -2.49 18.03
N LYS A 156 -11.38 -2.88 18.60
CA LYS A 156 -11.65 -4.25 19.08
C LYS A 156 -11.80 -5.27 17.94
N ASN A 157 -12.30 -4.85 16.76
CA ASN A 157 -12.54 -5.75 15.62
C ASN A 157 -11.27 -6.12 14.83
N GLN A 158 -10.09 -5.62 15.20
CA GLN A 158 -8.82 -5.94 14.54
C GLN A 158 -7.95 -6.92 15.33
N ILE A 159 -8.31 -7.25 16.56
CA ILE A 159 -7.58 -8.22 17.39
C ILE A 159 -7.70 -9.59 16.71
N ASN A 160 -6.54 -10.25 16.48
CA ASN A 160 -6.42 -11.54 15.80
C ASN A 160 -6.97 -11.55 14.35
N SER A 161 -6.85 -10.42 13.64
CA SER A 161 -7.28 -10.33 12.24
C SER A 161 -6.30 -10.97 11.25
N PHE A 162 -5.11 -11.35 11.70
CA PHE A 162 -4.06 -11.91 10.88
C PHE A 162 -3.49 -13.19 11.47
N GLU A 163 -3.06 -14.08 10.59
CA GLU A 163 -2.33 -15.31 10.89
C GLU A 163 -0.99 -15.29 10.16
N VAL A 164 0.06 -15.72 10.83
CA VAL A 164 1.41 -15.80 10.27
C VAL A 164 1.70 -17.24 9.87
N HIS A 165 2.14 -17.43 8.64
CA HIS A 165 2.49 -18.73 8.06
C HIS A 165 3.97 -18.76 7.66
N GLY A 166 4.56 -19.93 7.70
CA GLY A 166 5.96 -20.13 7.33
C GLY A 166 6.96 -19.65 8.39
N THR A 167 8.23 -19.60 8.01
CA THR A 167 9.32 -19.25 8.93
C THR A 167 9.62 -17.76 8.87
N VAL A 168 9.34 -17.04 9.96
CA VAL A 168 9.59 -15.60 10.11
C VAL A 168 10.73 -15.30 11.10
N LEU A 169 11.21 -16.32 11.81
CA LEU A 169 12.24 -16.18 12.86
C LEU A 169 13.47 -15.44 12.34
N GLY A 170 13.86 -14.37 13.02
CA GLY A 170 15.02 -13.55 12.72
C GLY A 170 14.93 -12.69 11.45
N LYS A 171 13.84 -12.72 10.71
CA LYS A 171 13.68 -11.95 9.48
C LYS A 171 13.15 -10.53 9.73
N ASN A 172 13.44 -9.63 8.79
CA ASN A 172 12.99 -8.25 8.80
C ASN A 172 11.90 -8.03 7.75
N PHE A 173 10.82 -7.34 8.13
CA PHE A 173 9.66 -7.14 7.27
C PHE A 173 9.28 -5.67 7.15
N ILE A 174 8.82 -5.28 5.96
CA ILE A 174 8.17 -4.00 5.73
C ILE A 174 6.73 -4.27 5.29
N LEU A 175 5.78 -3.92 6.14
CA LEU A 175 4.36 -3.96 5.83
C LEU A 175 4.02 -2.85 4.83
N ILE A 176 3.26 -3.19 3.78
CA ILE A 176 2.85 -2.25 2.73
C ILE A 176 1.33 -2.09 2.76
N ASP A 177 0.85 -0.84 2.82
CA ASP A 177 -0.57 -0.52 2.67
C ASP A 177 -0.74 0.75 1.83
N ASP A 178 -1.95 1.01 1.34
CA ASP A 178 -2.24 2.21 0.55
C ASP A 178 -2.46 3.44 1.44
N VAL A 179 -3.30 3.33 2.46
CA VAL A 179 -3.65 4.43 3.37
C VAL A 179 -3.79 3.92 4.80
N THR A 180 -3.18 4.62 5.72
CA THR A 180 -3.43 4.42 7.14
C THR A 180 -4.15 5.62 7.75
N THR A 181 -4.93 5.39 8.79
CA THR A 181 -5.57 6.45 9.60
C THR A 181 -5.08 6.40 11.05
N THR A 182 -5.45 5.38 11.78
CA THR A 182 -5.02 5.16 13.17
C THR A 182 -3.81 4.23 13.28
N GLY A 183 -3.40 3.60 12.18
CA GLY A 183 -2.37 2.58 12.18
C GLY A 183 -2.78 1.23 12.77
N ALA A 184 -4.01 1.06 13.23
CA ALA A 184 -4.44 -0.13 13.97
C ALA A 184 -4.27 -1.44 13.18
N THR A 185 -4.52 -1.44 11.87
CA THR A 185 -4.29 -2.60 10.99
C THR A 185 -2.81 -2.97 10.94
N LEU A 186 -1.95 -1.98 10.76
CA LEU A 186 -0.49 -2.17 10.71
C LEU A 186 0.08 -2.58 12.06
N GLN A 187 -0.45 -2.03 13.16
CA GLN A 187 -0.06 -2.44 14.52
C GLN A 187 -0.40 -3.90 14.80
N GLU A 188 -1.60 -4.35 14.41
CA GLU A 188 -2.00 -5.74 14.58
C GLU A 188 -1.14 -6.69 13.73
N ALA A 189 -0.92 -6.37 12.45
CA ALA A 189 -0.05 -7.15 11.57
C ALA A 189 1.39 -7.23 12.12
N ARG A 190 1.94 -6.10 12.58
CA ARG A 190 3.26 -6.02 13.21
C ARG A 190 3.32 -6.89 14.47
N LYS A 191 2.32 -6.80 15.32
CA LYS A 191 2.25 -7.60 16.55
C LYS A 191 2.29 -9.09 16.25
N GLN A 192 1.53 -9.57 15.27
CA GLN A 192 1.51 -10.99 14.89
C GLN A 192 2.86 -11.47 14.36
N LEU A 193 3.53 -10.68 13.49
CA LEU A 193 4.85 -11.02 12.98
C LEU A 193 5.91 -11.08 14.09
N LEU A 194 5.93 -10.09 14.99
CA LEU A 194 6.87 -10.06 16.11
C LEU A 194 6.65 -11.22 17.09
N HIS A 195 5.40 -11.54 17.41
CA HIS A 195 5.05 -12.70 18.23
C HIS A 195 5.47 -14.03 17.58
N SER A 196 5.50 -14.09 16.25
CA SER A 196 5.97 -15.27 15.51
C SER A 196 7.49 -15.32 15.34
N GLY A 197 8.24 -14.38 15.93
CA GLY A 197 9.69 -14.38 15.96
C GLY A 197 10.38 -13.50 14.91
N ALA A 198 9.66 -12.61 14.21
CA ALA A 198 10.29 -11.63 13.34
C ALA A 198 11.24 -10.72 14.16
N HIS A 199 12.41 -10.41 13.59
CA HIS A 199 13.39 -9.56 14.27
C HIS A 199 12.95 -8.09 14.26
N LYS A 200 12.53 -7.57 13.09
CA LYS A 200 12.13 -6.19 12.93
C LYS A 200 10.96 -6.04 11.95
N VAL A 201 10.03 -5.17 12.27
CA VAL A 201 8.87 -4.91 11.40
C VAL A 201 8.62 -3.41 11.33
N LEU A 202 8.76 -2.86 10.13
CA LEU A 202 8.39 -1.49 9.76
C LEU A 202 7.12 -1.51 8.91
N ALA A 203 6.59 -0.34 8.61
CA ALA A 203 5.47 -0.18 7.70
C ALA A 203 5.65 1.06 6.82
N ILE A 204 5.23 0.94 5.57
CA ILE A 204 5.19 2.02 4.59
C ILE A 204 3.77 2.12 4.03
N THR A 205 3.24 3.35 3.99
CA THR A 205 1.95 3.65 3.36
C THR A 205 2.10 4.81 2.39
N ILE A 206 1.27 4.84 1.37
CA ILE A 206 1.26 5.95 0.41
C ILE A 206 0.77 7.22 1.09
N ALA A 207 -0.26 7.11 1.95
CA ALA A 207 -0.82 8.29 2.61
C ALA A 207 -1.29 8.05 4.05
N HIS A 208 -1.32 9.16 4.81
CA HIS A 208 -1.89 9.26 6.17
C HIS A 208 -2.70 10.54 6.32
#